data_38a1ead63f1ab87e04ff831b568c4975
#
_entry.id   38a1ead63f1ab87e04ff831b568c4975
#
_cell.length_a   1.000
_cell.length_b   1.000
_cell.length_c   1.000
_cell.angle_alpha   90.00
_cell.angle_beta   90.00
_cell.angle_gamma   90.00
#
_symmetry.space_group_name_H-M   'P 1'
#
loop_
_entity.id
_entity.type
_entity.pdbx_description
1 polymer ?
#
loop_
_entity_poly.entity_id
_entity_poly.type
_entity_poly.pdbx_seq_one_letter_code
_entity_poly.pdbx_strand_id
1 'polypeptide(L)'
;YDSVPHSGQGMQRALANSFLLSADNAHATHPNFADKADPANPVRMGGGIVLKVNASQKYTTNALSGALLREICRLAGVPVQLFANRADLPGGSTLGNLQSHTLPIPMADIGLAQLGMHSAVETAATADAAAMVRTVAQFYTVHLRCLGDGQYTLEALA
;
A
#
# COMPACT_ATOMS: atom_id res chain seq x y z
N TYR A 1 -8.38 18.58 17.07
CA TYR A 1 -7.11 18.69 17.83
C TYR A 1 -7.35 19.06 19.30
N ASP A 2 -8.36 19.88 19.58
CA ASP A 2 -8.64 20.42 20.93
C ASP A 2 -9.41 19.44 21.85
N SER A 3 -9.81 18.28 21.35
CA SER A 3 -10.59 17.30 22.13
C SER A 3 -9.76 16.13 22.71
N VAL A 4 -8.46 16.08 22.41
CA VAL A 4 -7.57 15.06 22.99
C VAL A 4 -6.93 15.63 24.25
N PRO A 5 -7.02 14.93 25.41
CA PRO A 5 -6.32 15.41 26.61
C PRO A 5 -4.85 15.64 26.30
N HIS A 6 -4.35 16.85 26.56
CA HIS A 6 -2.97 17.27 26.37
C HIS A 6 -2.03 16.54 27.34
N SER A 7 -1.93 15.21 27.25
CA SER A 7 -0.80 14.50 27.83
C SER A 7 0.38 14.66 26.88
N GLY A 8 1.57 14.90 27.37
CA GLY A 8 2.78 15.03 26.54
C GLY A 8 3.08 13.80 25.66
N GLN A 9 2.24 12.76 25.69
CA GLN A 9 2.32 11.55 24.89
C GLN A 9 1.15 11.38 23.90
N GLY A 10 0.24 12.35 23.80
CA GLY A 10 -0.94 12.23 22.93
C GLY A 10 -0.59 12.02 21.47
N MET A 11 0.40 12.75 20.96
CA MET A 11 0.88 12.61 19.58
C MET A 11 1.50 11.24 19.32
N GLN A 12 2.36 10.75 20.22
CA GLN A 12 3.01 9.45 20.08
C GLN A 12 1.99 8.31 20.11
N ARG A 13 0.96 8.40 20.95
CA ARG A 13 -0.13 7.44 20.98
C ARG A 13 -0.97 7.48 19.69
N ALA A 14 -1.26 8.66 19.18
CA ALA A 14 -1.95 8.82 17.90
C ALA A 14 -1.15 8.18 16.76
N LEU A 15 0.16 8.45 16.69
CA LEU A 15 1.04 7.84 15.69
C LEU A 15 1.09 6.32 15.82
N ALA A 16 1.19 5.76 17.03
CA ALA A 16 1.21 4.32 17.26
C ALA A 16 -0.06 3.61 16.78
N ASN A 17 -1.19 4.31 16.75
CA ASN A 17 -2.48 3.80 16.25
C ASN A 17 -2.81 4.31 14.84
N SER A 18 -1.81 4.76 14.10
CA SER A 18 -1.98 5.25 12.73
C SER A 18 -1.45 4.26 11.73
N PHE A 19 -2.03 4.28 10.53
CA PHE A 19 -1.57 3.52 9.36
C PHE A 19 -1.65 4.40 8.13
N LEU A 20 -0.62 4.37 7.28
CA LEU A 20 -0.54 5.19 6.07
C LEU A 20 -0.61 4.28 4.84
N LEU A 21 -1.48 4.65 3.90
CA LEU A 21 -1.46 4.13 2.54
C LEU A 21 -0.75 5.12 1.63
N SER A 22 0.37 4.71 1.07
CA SER A 22 1.09 5.44 0.03
C SER A 22 0.59 4.92 -1.33
N ALA A 23 -0.31 5.68 -1.96
CA ALA A 23 -0.98 5.27 -3.19
C ALA A 23 -0.28 5.88 -4.41
N ASP A 24 0.42 5.05 -5.15
CA ASP A 24 1.14 5.36 -6.37
C ASP A 24 1.13 4.14 -7.29
N ASN A 25 0.89 4.32 -8.60
CA ASN A 25 0.68 3.20 -9.52
C ASN A 25 1.90 2.27 -9.62
N ALA A 26 1.67 1.04 -10.07
CA ALA A 26 2.69 0.02 -10.25
C ALA A 26 2.76 -0.42 -11.71
N HIS A 27 3.93 -0.81 -12.17
CA HIS A 27 4.09 -1.36 -13.53
C HIS A 27 3.31 -2.66 -13.67
N ALA A 28 2.40 -2.72 -14.63
CA ALA A 28 1.88 -4.00 -15.11
C ALA A 28 2.95 -4.74 -15.90
N THR A 29 2.89 -6.06 -15.92
CA THR A 29 3.72 -6.88 -16.81
C THR A 29 3.36 -6.56 -18.26
N HIS A 30 4.30 -5.97 -18.99
CA HIS A 30 4.09 -5.56 -20.37
C HIS A 30 4.13 -6.78 -21.31
N PRO A 31 3.14 -6.99 -22.18
CA PRO A 31 3.05 -8.18 -23.01
C PRO A 31 4.28 -8.39 -23.93
N ASN A 32 4.88 -7.31 -24.43
CA ASN A 32 6.07 -7.36 -25.31
C ASN A 32 7.39 -7.33 -24.53
N PHE A 33 7.39 -7.04 -23.23
CA PHE A 33 8.57 -6.88 -22.38
C PHE A 33 8.38 -7.58 -21.04
N ALA A 34 7.81 -8.78 -21.05
CA ALA A 34 7.58 -9.58 -19.85
C ALA A 34 8.87 -9.89 -19.09
N ASP A 35 10.00 -9.93 -19.79
CA ASP A 35 11.33 -10.11 -19.23
C ASP A 35 11.77 -8.94 -18.29
N LYS A 36 11.11 -7.79 -18.34
CA LYS A 36 11.37 -6.66 -17.43
C LYS A 36 10.66 -6.78 -16.07
N ALA A 37 9.66 -7.67 -15.97
CA ALA A 37 8.93 -7.93 -14.72
C ALA A 37 9.57 -9.07 -13.94
N ASP A 38 9.28 -9.12 -12.62
CA ASP A 38 9.58 -10.29 -11.82
C ASP A 38 8.71 -11.48 -12.28
N PRO A 39 9.31 -12.59 -12.74
CA PRO A 39 8.54 -13.74 -13.25
C PRO A 39 7.72 -14.45 -12.17
N ALA A 40 8.09 -14.31 -10.89
CA ALA A 40 7.37 -14.93 -9.77
C ALA A 40 6.11 -14.14 -9.38
N ASN A 41 6.09 -12.83 -9.66
CA ASN A 41 4.99 -11.94 -9.28
C ASN A 41 4.49 -11.10 -10.47
N PRO A 42 3.92 -11.73 -11.51
CA PRO A 42 3.42 -11.00 -12.67
C PRO A 42 2.17 -10.18 -12.28
N VAL A 43 2.24 -8.88 -12.48
CA VAL A 43 1.14 -7.94 -12.20
C VAL A 43 0.33 -7.70 -13.45
N ARG A 44 -1.00 -7.77 -13.36
CA ARG A 44 -1.92 -7.62 -14.48
C ARG A 44 -2.93 -6.51 -14.24
N MET A 45 -3.24 -5.75 -15.28
CA MET A 45 -4.38 -4.84 -15.27
C MET A 45 -5.68 -5.63 -15.11
N GLY A 46 -6.59 -5.14 -14.27
CA GLY A 46 -7.83 -5.83 -13.90
C GLY A 46 -7.67 -6.87 -12.80
N GLY A 47 -6.48 -7.02 -12.22
CA GLY A 47 -6.20 -7.98 -11.14
C GLY A 47 -6.40 -7.42 -9.73
N GLY A 48 -6.92 -6.21 -9.59
CA GLY A 48 -7.15 -5.57 -8.31
C GLY A 48 -5.96 -4.71 -7.84
N ILE A 49 -5.90 -4.49 -6.54
CA ILE A 49 -4.87 -3.63 -5.93
C ILE A 49 -3.50 -4.29 -5.98
N VAL A 50 -2.50 -3.51 -6.33
CA VAL A 50 -1.10 -3.93 -6.31
C VAL A 50 -0.46 -3.50 -5.00
N LEU A 51 -0.01 -4.46 -4.20
CA LEU A 51 0.81 -4.23 -3.00
C LEU A 51 2.28 -4.29 -3.41
N LYS A 52 3.02 -3.20 -3.20
CA LYS A 52 4.42 -3.09 -3.62
C LYS A 52 5.36 -3.45 -2.48
N VAL A 53 6.33 -4.32 -2.73
CA VAL A 53 7.38 -4.73 -1.78
C VAL A 53 8.77 -4.56 -2.40
N ASN A 54 9.75 -4.21 -1.57
CA ASN A 54 11.13 -4.07 -2.01
C ASN A 54 12.09 -4.35 -0.85
N ALA A 55 13.05 -5.28 -1.04
CA ALA A 55 14.01 -5.66 -0.01
C ALA A 55 14.93 -4.50 0.43
N SER A 56 15.19 -3.54 -0.47
CA SER A 56 15.97 -2.33 -0.18
C SER A 56 15.12 -1.19 0.39
N GLN A 57 13.88 -1.46 0.82
CA GLN A 57 12.96 -0.50 1.43
C GLN A 57 12.66 0.74 0.55
N LYS A 58 12.76 0.62 -0.78
CA LYS A 58 12.29 1.67 -1.70
C LYS A 58 10.77 1.82 -1.67
N TYR A 59 10.07 0.77 -1.24
CA TYR A 59 8.67 0.76 -0.81
C TYR A 59 8.63 0.43 0.68
N THR A 60 7.76 1.08 1.41
CA THR A 60 7.70 0.97 2.88
C THR A 60 6.98 -0.28 3.38
N THR A 61 6.32 -0.99 2.49
CA THR A 61 5.56 -2.19 2.84
C THR A 61 6.48 -3.24 3.51
N ASN A 62 6.09 -3.65 4.69
CA ASN A 62 6.68 -4.76 5.42
C ASN A 62 5.63 -5.84 5.71
N ALA A 63 5.98 -6.88 6.48
CA ALA A 63 5.07 -7.98 6.79
C ALA A 63 3.80 -7.50 7.50
N LEU A 64 3.94 -6.59 8.48
CA LEU A 64 2.81 -6.06 9.24
C LEU A 64 1.88 -5.22 8.35
N SER A 65 2.43 -4.19 7.69
CA SER A 65 1.63 -3.29 6.88
C SER A 65 1.00 -3.99 5.67
N GLY A 66 1.70 -4.97 5.11
CA GLY A 66 1.16 -5.83 4.06
C GLY A 66 0.00 -6.71 4.55
N ALA A 67 0.06 -7.24 5.78
CA ALA A 67 -1.03 -8.00 6.39
C ALA A 67 -2.25 -7.11 6.65
N LEU A 68 -2.05 -5.92 7.21
CA LEU A 68 -3.12 -4.94 7.45
C LEU A 68 -3.83 -4.55 6.15
N LEU A 69 -3.08 -4.24 5.09
CA LEU A 69 -3.68 -3.92 3.79
C LEU A 69 -4.46 -5.10 3.21
N ARG A 70 -3.92 -6.31 3.25
CA ARG A 70 -4.63 -7.50 2.75
C ARG A 70 -5.94 -7.72 3.47
N GLU A 71 -5.99 -7.48 4.78
CA GLU A 71 -7.23 -7.59 5.55
C GLU A 71 -8.23 -6.49 5.15
N ILE A 72 -7.80 -5.25 4.97
CA ILE A 72 -8.65 -4.16 4.47
C ILE A 72 -9.22 -4.50 3.09
N CYS A 73 -8.39 -5.00 2.16
CA CYS A 73 -8.84 -5.43 0.85
C CYS A 73 -9.81 -6.62 0.91
N ARG A 74 -9.58 -7.58 1.82
CA ARG A 74 -10.49 -8.71 2.06
C ARG A 74 -11.87 -8.23 2.51
N LEU A 75 -11.93 -7.29 3.45
CA LEU A 75 -13.16 -6.67 3.92
C LEU A 75 -13.87 -5.89 2.80
N ALA A 76 -13.09 -5.24 1.92
CA ALA A 76 -13.62 -4.51 0.76
C ALA A 76 -14.06 -5.44 -0.41
N GLY A 77 -13.80 -6.75 -0.33
CA GLY A 77 -14.04 -7.68 -1.44
C GLY A 77 -13.15 -7.38 -2.66
N VAL A 78 -11.90 -6.96 -2.44
CA VAL A 78 -10.95 -6.54 -3.48
C VAL A 78 -9.77 -7.51 -3.53
N PRO A 79 -9.44 -8.07 -4.70
CA PRO A 79 -8.25 -8.90 -4.86
C PRO A 79 -6.97 -8.07 -4.76
N VAL A 80 -5.87 -8.70 -4.30
CA VAL A 80 -4.56 -8.09 -4.13
C VAL A 80 -3.51 -8.86 -4.91
N GLN A 81 -2.73 -8.15 -5.71
CA GLN A 81 -1.54 -8.65 -6.40
C GLN A 81 -0.29 -8.19 -5.68
N LEU A 82 0.77 -8.99 -5.71
CA LEU A 82 2.07 -8.59 -5.19
C LEU A 82 2.95 -8.08 -6.33
N PHE A 83 3.56 -6.92 -6.13
CA PHE A 83 4.60 -6.39 -7.02
C PHE A 83 5.95 -6.39 -6.30
N ALA A 84 6.92 -7.00 -6.93
CA ALA A 84 8.33 -6.86 -6.59
C ALA A 84 9.10 -6.43 -7.84
N ASN A 85 10.11 -5.60 -7.68
CA ASN A 85 11.03 -5.34 -8.78
C ASN A 85 11.82 -6.61 -9.11
N ARG A 86 12.11 -6.82 -10.38
CA ARG A 86 13.10 -7.82 -10.78
C ARG A 86 14.44 -7.50 -10.09
N ALA A 87 15.07 -8.51 -9.47
CA ALA A 87 16.18 -8.30 -8.52
C ALA A 87 17.42 -7.64 -9.14
N ASP A 88 17.63 -7.81 -10.45
CA ASP A 88 18.76 -7.27 -11.22
C ASP A 88 18.47 -5.92 -11.89
N LEU A 89 17.24 -5.38 -11.72
CA LEU A 89 16.86 -4.08 -12.28
C LEU A 89 16.66 -3.04 -11.16
N PRO A 90 17.09 -1.79 -11.38
CA PRO A 90 16.84 -0.73 -10.43
C PRO A 90 15.34 -0.44 -10.35
N GLY A 91 14.83 -0.32 -9.14
CA GLY A 91 13.46 0.11 -8.88
C GLY A 91 13.38 1.62 -8.60
N GLY A 92 12.20 2.20 -8.83
CA GLY A 92 11.85 3.53 -8.35
C GLY A 92 11.61 3.57 -6.83
N SER A 93 11.28 4.74 -6.32
CA SER A 93 10.88 4.97 -4.93
C SER A 93 9.53 5.69 -4.91
N THR A 94 8.85 5.68 -3.78
CA THR A 94 7.52 6.27 -3.59
C THR A 94 7.52 7.34 -2.50
N LEU A 95 6.43 8.07 -2.38
CA LEU A 95 6.22 9.01 -1.27
C LEU A 95 6.27 8.33 0.09
N GLY A 96 5.80 7.08 0.20
CA GLY A 96 5.89 6.30 1.42
C GLY A 96 7.32 6.20 1.93
N ASN A 97 8.28 5.92 1.06
CA ASN A 97 9.70 5.89 1.42
C ASN A 97 10.17 7.23 2.01
N LEU A 98 9.81 8.36 1.41
CA LEU A 98 10.15 9.69 1.92
C LEU A 98 9.47 9.97 3.27
N GLN A 99 8.20 9.62 3.40
CA GLN A 99 7.42 9.78 4.64
C GLN A 99 7.98 8.96 5.79
N SER A 100 8.49 7.75 5.52
CA SER A 100 9.02 6.85 6.55
C SER A 100 10.22 7.42 7.31
N HIS A 101 10.93 8.39 6.73
CA HIS A 101 12.04 9.08 7.41
C HIS A 101 11.58 10.05 8.52
N THR A 102 10.32 10.47 8.48
CA THR A 102 9.78 11.46 9.42
C THR A 102 8.63 10.94 10.26
N LEU A 103 7.90 9.94 9.77
CA LEU A 103 6.73 9.37 10.44
C LEU A 103 6.96 7.91 10.80
N PRO A 104 7.19 7.58 12.08
CA PRO A 104 7.43 6.19 12.52
C PRO A 104 6.10 5.42 12.71
N ILE A 105 5.34 5.27 11.63
CA ILE A 105 4.07 4.54 11.61
C ILE A 105 4.11 3.41 10.59
N PRO A 106 3.29 2.35 10.73
CA PRO A 106 3.15 1.34 9.68
C PRO A 106 2.66 1.97 8.36
N MET A 107 3.31 1.62 7.25
CA MET A 107 2.96 2.13 5.92
C MET A 107 2.91 1.00 4.90
N ALA A 108 1.96 1.06 3.97
CA ALA A 108 1.90 0.18 2.82
C ALA A 108 1.88 0.98 1.51
N ASP A 109 2.75 0.61 0.59
CA ASP A 109 2.76 1.14 -0.77
C ASP A 109 1.85 0.32 -1.66
N ILE A 110 0.84 0.98 -2.22
CA ILE A 110 -0.17 0.36 -3.07
C ILE A 110 -0.31 1.11 -4.39
N GLY A 111 -0.98 0.51 -5.36
CA GLY A 111 -1.27 1.20 -6.61
C GLY A 111 -2.19 0.41 -7.53
N LEU A 112 -2.45 0.99 -8.69
CA LEU A 112 -3.08 0.31 -9.82
C LEU A 112 -2.01 -0.24 -10.75
N ALA A 113 -2.29 -1.38 -11.36
CA ALA A 113 -1.47 -1.91 -12.43
C ALA A 113 -1.63 -1.03 -13.68
N GLN A 114 -0.52 -0.50 -14.22
CA GLN A 114 -0.56 0.35 -15.41
C GLN A 114 0.54 0.03 -16.41
N LEU A 115 0.27 0.33 -17.66
CA LEU A 115 1.25 0.34 -18.77
C LEU A 115 1.57 1.77 -19.16
N GLY A 116 2.78 1.98 -19.68
CA GLY A 116 3.22 3.27 -20.16
C GLY A 116 3.44 4.32 -19.07
N MET A 117 3.80 3.89 -17.84
CA MET A 117 4.08 4.80 -16.74
C MET A 117 5.11 5.85 -17.12
N HIS A 118 4.81 7.13 -16.87
CA HIS A 118 5.58 8.31 -17.26
C HIS A 118 5.61 8.61 -18.76
N SER A 119 4.79 7.93 -19.56
CA SER A 119 4.61 8.25 -20.97
C SER A 119 3.53 9.33 -21.16
N ALA A 120 3.42 9.83 -22.41
CA ALA A 120 2.36 10.76 -22.76
C ALA A 120 0.95 10.14 -22.69
N VAL A 121 0.86 8.81 -22.75
CA VAL A 121 -0.38 8.04 -22.62
C VAL A 121 -0.11 6.88 -21.68
N GLU A 122 -0.81 6.85 -20.56
CA GLU A 122 -0.80 5.80 -19.56
C GLU A 122 -2.09 5.01 -19.62
N THR A 123 -2.02 3.71 -19.37
CA THR A 123 -3.19 2.83 -19.46
C THR A 123 -3.36 2.04 -18.18
N ALA A 124 -4.53 2.07 -17.58
CA ALA A 124 -4.93 1.27 -16.42
C ALA A 124 -6.34 0.69 -16.65
N ALA A 125 -6.69 -0.34 -15.89
CA ALA A 125 -8.02 -0.92 -15.94
C ALA A 125 -9.02 -0.12 -15.10
N THR A 126 -10.19 0.19 -15.65
CA THR A 126 -11.28 0.87 -14.91
C THR A 126 -11.77 0.05 -13.72
N ALA A 127 -11.72 -1.28 -13.82
CA ALA A 127 -12.05 -2.17 -12.70
C ALA A 127 -11.09 -2.00 -11.50
N ASP A 128 -9.80 -1.74 -11.76
CA ASP A 128 -8.82 -1.50 -10.69
C ASP A 128 -9.05 -0.12 -10.05
N ALA A 129 -9.46 0.89 -10.83
CA ALA A 129 -9.84 2.18 -10.28
C ALA A 129 -11.03 2.05 -9.32
N ALA A 130 -12.06 1.28 -9.70
CA ALA A 130 -13.19 0.98 -8.82
C ALA A 130 -12.75 0.15 -7.59
N ALA A 131 -11.80 -0.75 -7.73
CA ALA A 131 -11.20 -1.50 -6.63
C ALA A 131 -10.47 -0.57 -5.65
N MET A 132 -9.70 0.41 -6.15
CA MET A 132 -9.02 1.41 -5.31
C MET A 132 -10.02 2.22 -4.49
N VAL A 133 -11.11 2.70 -5.11
CA VAL A 133 -12.16 3.44 -4.40
C VAL A 133 -12.73 2.60 -3.25
N ARG A 134 -13.05 1.33 -3.49
CA ARG A 134 -13.56 0.44 -2.44
C ARG A 134 -12.52 0.20 -1.33
N THR A 135 -11.27 -0.01 -1.69
CA THR A 135 -10.18 -0.23 -0.72
C THR A 135 -9.98 1.00 0.18
N VAL A 136 -9.93 2.21 -0.42
CA VAL A 136 -9.76 3.45 0.34
C VAL A 136 -11.00 3.75 1.19
N ALA A 137 -12.21 3.52 0.67
CA ALA A 137 -13.43 3.63 1.46
C ALA A 137 -13.39 2.70 2.67
N GLN A 138 -13.04 1.42 2.47
CA GLN A 138 -12.90 0.46 3.58
C GLN A 138 -11.81 0.87 4.57
N PHE A 139 -10.69 1.39 4.09
CA PHE A 139 -9.60 1.90 4.94
C PHE A 139 -10.10 2.96 5.94
N TYR A 140 -11.00 3.84 5.53
CA TYR A 140 -11.58 4.87 6.39
C TYR A 140 -12.67 4.37 7.33
N THR A 141 -13.12 3.12 7.21
CA THR A 141 -14.13 2.51 8.11
C THR A 141 -13.53 1.57 9.14
N VAL A 142 -12.20 1.45 9.19
CA VAL A 142 -11.51 0.62 10.16
C VAL A 142 -10.66 1.47 11.09
N HIS A 143 -10.55 1.01 12.33
CA HIS A 143 -9.67 1.59 13.33
C HIS A 143 -8.51 0.62 13.60
N LEU A 144 -7.29 1.13 13.47
CA LEU A 144 -6.08 0.40 13.86
C LEU A 144 -5.81 0.63 15.34
N ARG A 145 -5.64 -0.44 16.09
CA ARG A 145 -5.25 -0.39 17.49
C ARG A 145 -3.96 -1.15 17.72
N CYS A 146 -2.95 -0.44 18.21
CA CYS A 146 -1.69 -1.03 18.66
C CYS A 146 -1.88 -1.59 20.08
N LEU A 147 -1.62 -2.89 20.25
CA LEU A 147 -1.69 -3.59 21.53
C LEU A 147 -0.34 -3.70 22.25
N GLY A 148 0.74 -3.23 21.63
CA GLY A 148 2.13 -3.42 22.06
C GLY A 148 2.77 -4.65 21.43
N ASP A 149 4.09 -4.77 21.57
CA ASP A 149 4.89 -5.93 21.11
C ASP A 149 4.65 -6.35 19.65
N GLY A 150 4.37 -5.37 18.78
CA GLY A 150 4.10 -5.61 17.36
C GLY A 150 2.73 -6.22 17.06
N GLN A 151 1.83 -6.28 18.04
CA GLN A 151 0.47 -6.75 17.87
C GLN A 151 -0.48 -5.61 17.51
N TYR A 152 -1.34 -5.85 16.55
CA TYR A 152 -2.33 -4.89 16.08
C TYR A 152 -3.67 -5.56 15.83
N THR A 153 -4.75 -4.83 16.05
CA THR A 153 -6.09 -5.21 15.63
C THR A 153 -6.66 -4.19 14.66
N LEU A 154 -7.48 -4.66 13.72
CA LEU A 154 -8.35 -3.83 12.89
C LEU A 154 -9.79 -4.01 13.38
N GLU A 155 -10.39 -2.93 13.83
CA GLU A 155 -11.76 -2.91 14.35
C GLU A 155 -12.63 -2.08 13.39
N ALA A 156 -13.86 -2.51 13.13
CA ALA A 156 -14.79 -1.68 12.36
C ALA A 156 -15.16 -0.44 13.19
N LEU A 157 -15.21 0.71 12.54
CA LEU A 157 -15.81 1.90 13.16
C LEU A 157 -17.32 1.66 13.26
N ALA A 158 -17.84 1.85 14.47
CA ALA A 158 -19.28 1.73 14.76
C ALA A 158 -20.08 2.89 14.12
#